data_6275d957b96b2a246c44329a65051fd7
#
_entry.id   6275d957b96b2a246c44329a65051fd7
#
_cell.length_a   1.000
_cell.length_b   1.000
_cell.length_c   1.000
_cell.angle_alpha   90.00
_cell.angle_beta   90.00
_cell.angle_gamma   90.00
#
_symmetry.space_group_name_H-M   'P 1'
#
loop_
_entity.id
_entity.type
_entity.pdbx_description
1 polymer ?
#
loop_
_entity_poly.entity_id
_entity_poly.type
_entity_poly.pdbx_seq_one_letter_code
_entity_poly.pdbx_strand_id
1 'polypeptide(L)'
;ARAAAKDRTYYGLQGYLVTILAQDEALLVGELSPGVGWIGGSDEETEGVWKWMDGPEAGTVFWTGLASGESPNFAYWNAAEPNNFMGNEDYAHITDPTIGYSGSWNDLPNVTSTSGPYQSKGYIVEYGGMPGDPVVQNSASTKLFMPRILNASDAMGCEGQSLTIEVEASSDQLNWYDAAEEGNLVHT
;
A
#
# COMPACT_ATOMS: atom_id res chain seq x y z
N ALA A 1 -19.46 10.61 1.63
CA ALA A 1 -18.02 10.33 1.65
C ALA A 1 -17.22 11.59 1.29
N ARG A 2 -17.41 12.19 0.11
CA ARG A 2 -16.65 13.32 -0.43
C ARG A 2 -16.54 14.51 0.52
N ALA A 3 -17.67 15.03 1.04
CA ALA A 3 -17.67 16.14 2.00
C ALA A 3 -16.92 15.78 3.29
N ALA A 4 -17.13 14.57 3.80
CA ALA A 4 -16.46 14.10 5.01
C ALA A 4 -14.94 13.92 4.83
N ALA A 5 -14.46 13.58 3.63
CA ALA A 5 -13.04 13.55 3.32
C ALA A 5 -12.45 14.98 3.31
N LYS A 6 -13.16 15.95 2.71
CA LYS A 6 -12.76 17.37 2.70
C LYS A 6 -12.72 18.01 4.07
N ASP A 7 -13.49 17.53 5.03
CA ASP A 7 -13.47 18.03 6.42
C ASP A 7 -12.29 17.47 7.23
N ARG A 8 -11.49 16.56 6.64
CA ARG A 8 -10.31 15.98 7.30
C ARG A 8 -9.06 16.80 7.00
N THR A 9 -8.20 16.91 8.01
CA THR A 9 -6.87 17.50 7.84
C THR A 9 -5.81 16.63 8.51
N TYR A 10 -4.61 16.60 7.93
CA TYR A 10 -3.47 15.88 8.48
C TYR A 10 -2.19 16.68 8.27
N TYR A 11 -1.52 17.10 9.34
CA TYR A 11 -0.36 18.01 9.31
C TYR A 11 -0.57 19.28 8.47
N GLY A 12 -1.79 19.83 8.48
CA GLY A 12 -2.15 21.02 7.70
C GLY A 12 -2.53 20.74 6.24
N LEU A 13 -2.42 19.49 5.80
CA LEU A 13 -2.89 19.06 4.49
C LEU A 13 -4.40 18.81 4.50
N GLN A 14 -5.09 19.28 3.46
CA GLN A 14 -6.52 19.04 3.27
C GLN A 14 -6.74 17.60 2.77
N GLY A 15 -7.72 16.91 3.33
CA GLY A 15 -8.14 15.58 2.85
C GLY A 15 -9.05 15.66 1.62
N TYR A 16 -9.00 14.64 0.79
CA TYR A 16 -9.92 14.38 -0.32
C TYR A 16 -10.11 12.87 -0.51
N LEU A 17 -11.09 12.44 -1.27
CA LEU A 17 -11.21 11.02 -1.63
C LEU A 17 -10.03 10.61 -2.49
N VAL A 18 -9.41 9.48 -2.17
CA VAL A 18 -8.20 8.99 -2.84
C VAL A 18 -8.38 8.94 -4.36
N THR A 19 -7.36 9.40 -5.07
CA THR A 19 -7.16 9.22 -6.51
C THR A 19 -6.09 8.16 -6.72
N ILE A 20 -6.26 7.26 -7.67
CA ILE A 20 -5.39 6.09 -7.82
C ILE A 20 -4.83 6.06 -9.24
N LEU A 21 -3.52 6.26 -9.37
CA LEU A 21 -2.85 6.48 -10.64
C LEU A 21 -1.94 5.33 -11.08
N ALA A 22 -1.71 4.35 -10.18
CA ALA A 22 -0.83 3.22 -10.43
C ALA A 22 -1.33 1.94 -9.76
N GLN A 23 -0.85 0.79 -10.24
CA GLN A 23 -1.23 -0.50 -9.69
C GLN A 23 -0.77 -0.69 -8.25
N ASP A 24 0.44 -0.26 -7.92
CA ASP A 24 0.98 -0.38 -6.56
C ASP A 24 0.14 0.41 -5.56
N GLU A 25 -0.35 1.58 -5.97
CA GLU A 25 -1.28 2.40 -5.19
C GLU A 25 -2.64 1.71 -5.03
N ALA A 26 -3.20 1.13 -6.10
CA ALA A 26 -4.43 0.37 -6.03
C ALA A 26 -4.33 -0.81 -5.04
N LEU A 27 -3.20 -1.52 -5.05
CA LEU A 27 -2.95 -2.62 -4.12
C LEU A 27 -2.82 -2.12 -2.66
N LEU A 28 -2.10 -1.03 -2.43
CA LEU A 28 -1.98 -0.40 -1.10
C LEU A 28 -3.35 0.03 -0.57
N VAL A 29 -4.15 0.71 -1.40
CA VAL A 29 -5.50 1.14 -1.02
C VAL A 29 -6.40 -0.06 -0.74
N GLY A 30 -6.26 -1.15 -1.50
CA GLY A 30 -6.95 -2.42 -1.26
C GLY A 30 -6.59 -3.07 0.06
N GLU A 31 -5.32 -3.01 0.48
CA GLU A 31 -4.86 -3.50 1.79
C GLU A 31 -5.41 -2.66 2.94
N LEU A 32 -5.52 -1.35 2.77
CA LEU A 32 -6.06 -0.43 3.77
C LEU A 32 -7.59 -0.49 3.89
N SER A 33 -8.28 -0.99 2.86
CA SER A 33 -9.74 -1.06 2.81
C SER A 33 -10.25 -2.50 2.99
N PRO A 34 -11.12 -2.77 3.96
CA PRO A 34 -11.74 -4.09 4.11
C PRO A 34 -12.81 -4.41 3.04
N GLY A 35 -12.85 -3.65 1.96
CA GLY A 35 -13.84 -3.67 0.89
C GLY A 35 -14.88 -2.55 1.01
N VAL A 36 -15.52 -2.21 -0.09
CA VAL A 36 -16.50 -1.13 -0.28
C VAL A 36 -16.12 0.17 0.45
N GLY A 37 -14.88 0.63 0.22
CA GLY A 37 -14.43 1.96 0.59
C GLY A 37 -14.55 2.89 -0.61
N TRP A 38 -15.26 4.02 -0.47
CA TRP A 38 -15.39 5.00 -1.53
C TRP A 38 -14.05 5.61 -1.91
N ILE A 39 -13.81 5.75 -3.22
CA ILE A 39 -12.66 6.45 -3.81
C ILE A 39 -13.15 7.67 -4.62
N GLY A 40 -12.23 8.47 -5.16
CA GLY A 40 -12.54 9.76 -5.78
C GLY A 40 -13.13 9.72 -7.19
N GLY A 41 -13.38 8.53 -7.74
CA GLY A 41 -13.90 8.39 -9.11
C GLY A 41 -15.41 8.51 -9.21
N SER A 42 -15.90 9.22 -10.27
CA SER A 42 -17.33 9.31 -10.59
C SER A 42 -17.54 9.63 -12.07
N ASP A 43 -18.66 9.16 -12.62
CA ASP A 43 -19.19 9.54 -13.94
C ASP A 43 -20.57 10.21 -13.88
N GLU A 44 -21.00 10.66 -12.68
CA GLU A 44 -22.27 11.39 -12.45
C GLU A 44 -22.48 12.56 -13.41
N GLU A 45 -21.41 13.25 -13.85
CA GLU A 45 -21.51 14.37 -14.78
C GLU A 45 -21.84 13.91 -16.21
N THR A 46 -21.34 12.76 -16.61
CA THR A 46 -21.53 12.20 -17.96
C THR A 46 -21.32 10.69 -17.87
N GLU A 47 -22.41 9.97 -18.07
CA GLU A 47 -22.42 8.50 -18.07
C GLU A 47 -21.32 7.90 -18.93
N GLY A 48 -20.56 6.97 -18.33
CA GLY A 48 -19.43 6.30 -18.95
C GLY A 48 -18.18 7.17 -19.12
N VAL A 49 -18.12 8.38 -18.55
CA VAL A 49 -16.93 9.25 -18.56
C VAL A 49 -16.43 9.45 -17.13
N TRP A 50 -15.66 8.49 -16.66
CA TRP A 50 -15.15 8.44 -15.29
C TRP A 50 -14.00 9.42 -15.07
N LYS A 51 -14.17 10.28 -14.07
CA LYS A 51 -13.19 11.31 -13.68
C LYS A 51 -12.84 11.23 -12.21
N TRP A 52 -11.64 11.64 -11.88
CA TRP A 52 -11.31 11.99 -10.50
C TRP A 52 -12.00 13.30 -10.13
N MET A 53 -12.73 13.30 -9.02
CA MET A 53 -13.61 14.42 -8.64
C MET A 53 -12.95 15.41 -7.70
N ASP A 54 -11.86 15.03 -7.05
CA ASP A 54 -11.12 15.81 -6.07
C ASP A 54 -9.61 15.58 -6.22
N GLY A 55 -8.81 16.17 -5.33
CA GLY A 55 -7.36 16.01 -5.34
C GLY A 55 -6.66 16.80 -6.45
N PRO A 56 -5.36 16.59 -6.59
CA PRO A 56 -4.55 17.20 -7.66
C PRO A 56 -5.01 16.78 -9.07
N GLU A 57 -5.64 15.62 -9.19
CA GLU A 57 -6.12 15.01 -10.43
C GLU A 57 -7.56 15.39 -10.78
N ALA A 58 -8.18 16.30 -10.04
CA ALA A 58 -9.57 16.70 -10.25
C ALA A 58 -9.84 17.06 -11.72
N GLY A 59 -10.89 16.44 -12.29
CA GLY A 59 -11.27 16.60 -13.70
C GLY A 59 -10.53 15.70 -14.70
N THR A 60 -9.51 14.94 -14.26
CA THR A 60 -8.80 14.00 -15.13
C THR A 60 -9.69 12.79 -15.43
N VAL A 61 -9.93 12.52 -16.72
CA VAL A 61 -10.62 11.31 -17.17
C VAL A 61 -9.66 10.11 -17.03
N PHE A 62 -10.09 9.07 -16.33
CA PHE A 62 -9.32 7.84 -16.20
C PHE A 62 -9.94 6.62 -16.88
N TRP A 63 -11.23 6.68 -17.25
CA TRP A 63 -11.90 5.62 -17.99
C TRP A 63 -13.02 6.19 -18.87
N THR A 64 -13.25 5.53 -20.01
CA THR A 64 -14.37 5.87 -20.91
C THR A 64 -15.07 4.60 -21.35
N GLY A 65 -16.38 4.54 -21.14
CA GLY A 65 -17.25 3.42 -21.46
C GLY A 65 -17.64 2.57 -20.24
N LEU A 66 -18.32 1.47 -20.50
CA LEU A 66 -18.63 0.42 -19.53
C LEU A 66 -17.48 -0.59 -19.44
N ALA A 67 -17.74 -1.81 -18.99
CA ALA A 67 -16.73 -2.88 -18.78
C ALA A 67 -15.79 -3.14 -19.97
N SER A 68 -16.21 -2.86 -21.19
CA SER A 68 -15.40 -2.96 -22.41
C SER A 68 -14.79 -1.62 -22.85
N GLY A 69 -14.81 -0.63 -21.97
CA GLY A 69 -14.24 0.69 -22.22
C GLY A 69 -12.73 0.71 -22.25
N GLU A 70 -12.17 1.91 -22.28
CA GLU A 70 -10.71 2.10 -22.35
C GLU A 70 -10.23 3.16 -21.35
N SER A 71 -9.00 2.99 -20.88
CA SER A 71 -8.34 3.95 -20.00
C SER A 71 -7.32 4.78 -20.79
N PRO A 72 -7.43 6.12 -20.76
CA PRO A 72 -6.36 6.96 -21.29
C PRO A 72 -5.12 7.02 -20.37
N ASN A 73 -5.25 6.58 -19.13
CA ASN A 73 -4.20 6.62 -18.11
C ASN A 73 -4.11 5.27 -17.37
N PHE A 74 -4.57 5.22 -16.13
CA PHE A 74 -4.63 4.01 -15.30
C PHE A 74 -6.06 3.79 -14.81
N ALA A 75 -6.52 2.53 -14.88
CA ALA A 75 -7.75 2.08 -14.24
C ALA A 75 -7.58 0.63 -13.77
N TYR A 76 -8.24 0.27 -12.67
CA TYR A 76 -8.12 -1.06 -12.08
C TYR A 76 -9.50 -1.63 -11.70
N TRP A 77 -10.41 -1.58 -12.67
CA TRP A 77 -11.75 -2.13 -12.52
C TRP A 77 -11.73 -3.64 -12.27
N ASN A 78 -12.65 -4.13 -11.45
CA ASN A 78 -12.90 -5.55 -11.30
C ASN A 78 -13.43 -6.16 -12.60
N ALA A 79 -13.43 -7.47 -12.71
CA ALA A 79 -13.93 -8.16 -13.91
C ALA A 79 -15.39 -7.77 -14.20
N ALA A 80 -15.66 -7.36 -15.43
CA ALA A 80 -16.95 -6.89 -15.93
C ALA A 80 -17.45 -5.55 -15.35
N GLU A 81 -16.58 -4.77 -14.73
CA GLU A 81 -16.87 -3.42 -14.25
C GLU A 81 -16.14 -2.33 -15.09
N PRO A 82 -16.62 -1.09 -15.09
CA PRO A 82 -17.90 -0.62 -14.54
C PRO A 82 -19.09 -1.13 -15.36
N ASN A 83 -20.19 -1.49 -14.73
CA ASN A 83 -21.31 -2.11 -15.41
C ASN A 83 -22.61 -1.27 -15.40
N ASN A 84 -22.65 -0.19 -14.61
CA ASN A 84 -23.82 0.69 -14.42
C ASN A 84 -25.10 -0.11 -14.15
N PHE A 85 -25.05 -1.04 -13.19
CA PHE A 85 -26.19 -1.91 -12.88
C PHE A 85 -27.43 -1.09 -12.52
N MET A 86 -28.54 -1.39 -13.17
CA MET A 86 -29.81 -0.63 -13.09
C MET A 86 -29.73 0.84 -13.57
N GLY A 87 -28.64 1.27 -14.17
CA GLY A 87 -28.50 2.62 -14.76
C GLY A 87 -28.38 3.74 -13.72
N ASN A 88 -27.70 3.49 -12.59
CA ASN A 88 -27.55 4.47 -11.50
C ASN A 88 -26.28 4.26 -10.64
N GLU A 89 -25.25 3.63 -11.18
CA GLU A 89 -24.00 3.38 -10.45
C GLU A 89 -22.91 4.37 -10.89
N ASP A 90 -22.89 5.53 -10.27
CA ASP A 90 -22.07 6.67 -10.68
C ASP A 90 -20.82 6.89 -9.82
N TYR A 91 -20.55 6.02 -8.84
CA TYR A 91 -19.49 6.25 -7.86
C TYR A 91 -18.58 5.03 -7.68
N ALA A 92 -17.27 5.26 -7.87
CA ALA A 92 -16.27 4.22 -7.74
C ALA A 92 -15.95 3.90 -6.27
N HIS A 93 -15.76 2.62 -5.99
CA HIS A 93 -15.35 2.11 -4.68
C HIS A 93 -14.37 0.93 -4.84
N ILE A 94 -13.62 0.63 -3.77
CA ILE A 94 -12.81 -0.59 -3.72
C ILE A 94 -13.73 -1.80 -3.60
N THR A 95 -13.56 -2.78 -4.47
CA THR A 95 -14.33 -4.03 -4.49
C THR A 95 -14.12 -4.82 -3.19
N ASP A 96 -15.18 -5.42 -2.67
CA ASP A 96 -15.06 -6.35 -1.53
C ASP A 96 -14.21 -7.57 -1.94
N PRO A 97 -13.21 -7.97 -1.15
CA PRO A 97 -12.28 -9.04 -1.51
C PRO A 97 -12.94 -10.43 -1.63
N THR A 98 -14.21 -10.57 -1.23
CA THR A 98 -14.97 -11.82 -1.41
C THR A 98 -15.55 -11.97 -2.81
N ILE A 99 -15.58 -10.89 -3.61
CA ILE A 99 -16.16 -10.87 -4.96
C ILE A 99 -15.23 -10.30 -6.04
N GLY A 100 -14.08 -9.80 -5.67
CA GLY A 100 -13.10 -9.25 -6.61
C GLY A 100 -11.65 -9.43 -6.14
N TYR A 101 -10.71 -9.02 -6.96
CA TYR A 101 -9.29 -9.05 -6.59
C TYR A 101 -8.90 -7.80 -5.80
N SER A 102 -7.87 -7.93 -4.97
CA SER A 102 -7.44 -6.87 -4.04
C SER A 102 -7.18 -5.56 -4.77
N GLY A 103 -7.77 -4.48 -4.26
CA GLY A 103 -7.60 -3.12 -4.78
C GLY A 103 -8.37 -2.83 -6.08
N SER A 104 -9.07 -3.82 -6.66
CA SER A 104 -9.91 -3.56 -7.83
C SER A 104 -11.09 -2.66 -7.50
N TRP A 105 -11.64 -2.02 -8.51
CA TRP A 105 -12.75 -1.08 -8.35
C TRP A 105 -14.05 -1.63 -8.91
N ASN A 106 -15.15 -1.17 -8.36
CA ASN A 106 -16.51 -1.39 -8.86
C ASN A 106 -17.28 -0.06 -8.80
N ASP A 107 -18.33 0.07 -9.57
CA ASP A 107 -19.28 1.19 -9.50
C ASP A 107 -20.48 0.83 -8.61
N LEU A 108 -21.00 1.79 -7.89
CA LEU A 108 -22.19 1.66 -7.06
C LEU A 108 -23.03 2.94 -7.08
N PRO A 109 -24.34 2.84 -6.78
CA PRO A 109 -25.16 3.99 -6.54
C PRO A 109 -24.77 4.70 -5.24
N ASN A 110 -25.07 5.98 -5.11
CA ASN A 110 -24.80 6.77 -3.90
C ASN A 110 -25.41 6.14 -2.61
N VAL A 111 -26.49 5.41 -2.75
CA VAL A 111 -27.13 4.64 -1.65
C VAL A 111 -26.88 3.17 -1.89
N THR A 112 -25.96 2.60 -1.12
CA THR A 112 -25.54 1.22 -1.24
C THR A 112 -26.47 0.23 -0.52
N SER A 113 -26.21 -1.07 -0.72
CA SER A 113 -26.82 -2.12 0.07
C SER A 113 -26.57 -1.95 1.56
N THR A 114 -27.50 -2.41 2.40
CA THR A 114 -27.38 -2.41 3.86
C THR A 114 -26.64 -3.62 4.41
N SER A 115 -26.27 -4.58 3.56
CA SER A 115 -25.55 -5.80 3.93
C SER A 115 -24.82 -6.41 2.73
N GLY A 116 -23.89 -7.33 3.01
CA GLY A 116 -23.16 -8.10 2.00
C GLY A 116 -22.02 -7.33 1.36
N PRO A 117 -21.47 -7.84 0.24
CA PRO A 117 -20.25 -7.32 -0.38
C PRO A 117 -20.42 -5.95 -1.05
N TYR A 118 -21.63 -5.45 -1.19
CA TYR A 118 -21.93 -4.11 -1.73
C TYR A 118 -22.36 -3.10 -0.65
N GLN A 119 -22.21 -3.46 0.62
CA GLN A 119 -22.44 -2.53 1.73
C GLN A 119 -21.23 -1.59 1.89
N SER A 120 -21.46 -0.28 1.80
CA SER A 120 -20.40 0.71 2.07
C SER A 120 -19.87 0.55 3.50
N LYS A 121 -18.55 0.42 3.63
CA LYS A 121 -17.84 0.29 4.92
C LYS A 121 -17.06 1.55 5.30
N GLY A 122 -16.99 2.54 4.39
CA GLY A 122 -16.29 3.78 4.63
C GLY A 122 -15.80 4.46 3.36
N TYR A 123 -14.74 5.21 3.49
CA TYR A 123 -14.09 5.93 2.39
C TYR A 123 -12.60 6.08 2.69
N ILE A 124 -11.81 6.18 1.63
CA ILE A 124 -10.36 6.33 1.73
C ILE A 124 -10.00 7.81 1.52
N VAL A 125 -9.20 8.36 2.42
CA VAL A 125 -8.77 9.76 2.38
C VAL A 125 -7.31 9.84 2.04
N GLU A 126 -7.01 10.64 1.05
CA GLU A 126 -5.67 11.02 0.65
C GLU A 126 -5.37 12.46 1.08
N TYR A 127 -4.09 12.75 1.32
CA TYR A 127 -3.61 14.06 1.74
C TYR A 127 -2.36 14.46 0.96
N GLY A 128 -2.31 15.70 0.52
CA GLY A 128 -1.15 16.25 -0.17
C GLY A 128 -1.31 16.39 -1.67
N GLY A 129 -0.27 16.94 -2.31
CA GLY A 129 -0.27 17.17 -3.75
C GLY A 129 -1.05 18.42 -4.21
N MET A 130 -1.81 19.07 -3.33
CA MET A 130 -2.59 20.25 -3.68
C MET A 130 -1.70 21.50 -3.81
N PRO A 131 -2.02 22.41 -4.76
CA PRO A 131 -1.32 23.69 -4.84
C PRO A 131 -1.41 24.47 -3.53
N GLY A 132 -0.26 24.82 -2.96
CA GLY A 132 -0.17 25.57 -1.71
C GLY A 132 -0.13 24.72 -0.45
N ASP A 133 -0.09 23.42 -0.57
CA ASP A 133 0.12 22.53 0.57
C ASP A 133 1.43 22.84 1.30
N PRO A 134 1.45 22.72 2.64
CA PRO A 134 2.68 22.86 3.40
C PRO A 134 3.68 21.76 3.03
N VAL A 135 4.97 22.11 3.02
CA VAL A 135 6.02 21.12 2.82
C VAL A 135 6.13 20.24 4.06
N VAL A 136 5.67 19.01 3.97
CA VAL A 136 5.84 18.01 5.03
C VAL A 136 7.19 17.34 4.87
N GLN A 137 8.11 17.58 5.82
CA GLN A 137 9.41 16.92 5.84
C GLN A 137 9.35 15.70 6.75
N ASN A 138 9.52 14.54 6.18
CA ASN A 138 9.68 13.29 6.91
C ASN A 138 11.14 12.87 6.86
N SER A 139 11.72 12.53 8.00
CA SER A 139 13.04 11.93 8.08
C SER A 139 12.96 10.61 8.83
N ALA A 140 13.61 9.59 8.26
CA ALA A 140 13.81 8.32 8.93
C ALA A 140 15.31 8.05 9.03
N SER A 141 15.77 7.57 10.19
CA SER A 141 17.14 7.10 10.36
C SER A 141 17.11 5.70 10.96
N THR A 142 17.96 4.83 10.44
CA THR A 142 18.21 3.53 11.05
C THR A 142 19.69 3.41 11.40
N LYS A 143 19.96 2.80 12.56
CA LYS A 143 21.33 2.41 12.93
C LYS A 143 21.55 0.98 12.48
N LEU A 144 22.47 0.79 11.56
CA LEU A 144 22.94 -0.53 11.19
C LEU A 144 24.04 -0.93 12.17
N PHE A 145 23.81 -1.96 12.93
CA PHE A 145 24.82 -2.61 13.74
C PHE A 145 25.40 -3.76 12.92
N MET A 146 26.65 -3.62 12.48
CA MET A 146 27.35 -4.76 11.92
C MET A 146 27.85 -5.64 13.06
N PRO A 147 27.48 -6.92 13.10
CA PRO A 147 28.03 -7.88 14.08
C PRO A 147 29.56 -7.89 13.97
N ARG A 148 30.22 -7.86 15.09
CA ARG A 148 31.69 -7.92 15.16
C ARG A 148 32.11 -8.69 16.39
N ILE A 149 33.26 -9.34 16.30
CA ILE A 149 33.94 -9.88 17.46
C ILE A 149 34.53 -8.71 18.25
N LEU A 150 34.14 -8.61 19.52
CA LEU A 150 34.59 -7.55 20.42
C LEU A 150 35.88 -7.99 21.12
N ASN A 151 35.99 -9.27 21.46
CA ASN A 151 37.13 -9.87 22.07
C ASN A 151 37.20 -11.36 21.71
N ALA A 152 38.38 -11.93 21.62
CA ALA A 152 38.60 -13.34 21.46
C ALA A 152 39.84 -13.74 22.26
N SER A 153 39.79 -14.84 23.02
CA SER A 153 40.95 -15.36 23.71
C SER A 153 41.84 -16.16 22.75
N ASP A 154 43.15 -16.06 22.94
CA ASP A 154 44.09 -16.98 22.31
C ASP A 154 44.13 -18.28 23.11
N ALA A 155 44.16 -19.40 22.42
CA ALA A 155 44.31 -20.69 23.04
C ALA A 155 45.53 -21.44 22.45
N MET A 156 46.45 -21.83 23.30
CA MET A 156 47.61 -22.63 22.90
C MET A 156 47.65 -23.93 23.73
N GLY A 157 47.91 -25.04 23.07
CA GLY A 157 48.02 -26.36 23.74
C GLY A 157 48.79 -27.35 22.89
N CYS A 158 49.09 -28.52 23.48
CA CYS A 158 49.76 -29.61 22.79
C CYS A 158 48.73 -30.46 22.01
N GLU A 159 49.21 -31.16 21.01
CA GLU A 159 48.40 -32.11 20.25
C GLU A 159 47.66 -33.10 21.19
N GLY A 160 46.35 -33.26 20.93
CA GLY A 160 45.48 -34.15 21.71
C GLY A 160 44.84 -33.49 22.95
N GLN A 161 45.09 -32.21 23.23
CA GLN A 161 44.43 -31.47 24.30
C GLN A 161 43.20 -30.72 23.78
N SER A 162 42.15 -30.71 24.60
CA SER A 162 40.98 -29.83 24.35
C SER A 162 41.34 -28.39 24.74
N LEU A 163 41.08 -27.44 23.84
CA LEU A 163 41.24 -26.02 24.08
C LEU A 163 39.89 -25.35 24.12
N THR A 164 39.74 -24.38 25.02
CA THR A 164 38.56 -23.53 25.07
C THR A 164 38.95 -22.14 24.54
N ILE A 165 38.19 -21.66 23.55
CA ILE A 165 38.29 -20.29 23.05
C ILE A 165 37.05 -19.53 23.51
N GLU A 166 37.26 -18.44 24.21
CA GLU A 166 36.17 -17.52 24.61
C GLU A 166 36.08 -16.38 23.65
N VAL A 167 34.88 -16.10 23.18
CA VAL A 167 34.60 -15.00 22.25
C VAL A 167 33.48 -14.15 22.78
N GLU A 168 33.71 -12.85 22.82
CA GLU A 168 32.65 -11.84 23.02
C GLU A 168 32.31 -11.21 21.68
N ALA A 169 31.06 -11.23 21.32
CA ALA A 169 30.56 -10.63 20.07
C ALA A 169 29.37 -9.71 20.30
N SER A 170 29.10 -8.85 19.35
CA SER A 170 27.93 -7.98 19.37
C SER A 170 26.68 -8.66 18.82
N SER A 171 26.70 -9.97 18.58
CA SER A 171 25.62 -10.80 18.05
C SER A 171 25.57 -12.12 18.84
N ASP A 172 24.37 -12.63 19.04
CA ASP A 172 24.13 -13.92 19.71
C ASP A 172 24.41 -15.13 18.81
N GLN A 173 24.69 -14.89 17.53
CA GLN A 173 24.97 -15.94 16.56
C GLN A 173 26.39 -15.79 16.01
N LEU A 174 27.21 -16.84 16.22
CA LEU A 174 28.60 -16.92 15.78
C LEU A 174 28.80 -18.15 14.92
N ASN A 175 29.43 -17.97 13.78
CA ASN A 175 29.85 -19.06 12.91
C ASN A 175 31.35 -19.30 13.07
N TRP A 176 31.72 -20.55 13.28
CA TRP A 176 33.10 -21.01 13.44
C TRP A 176 33.55 -21.72 12.17
N TYR A 177 34.71 -21.40 11.68
CA TYR A 177 35.31 -21.99 10.50
C TYR A 177 36.65 -22.61 10.83
N ASP A 178 37.04 -23.67 10.12
CA ASP A 178 38.28 -24.37 10.31
C ASP A 178 39.51 -23.65 9.70
N ALA A 179 39.29 -22.62 8.92
CA ALA A 179 40.33 -21.77 8.37
C ALA A 179 39.85 -20.32 8.25
N ALA A 180 40.77 -19.35 8.22
CA ALA A 180 40.51 -17.94 8.13
C ALA A 180 39.93 -17.52 6.76
N GLU A 181 40.30 -18.22 5.70
CA GLU A 181 39.80 -18.02 4.32
C GLU A 181 39.39 -19.38 3.74
N GLU A 182 38.26 -19.42 3.03
CA GLU A 182 37.71 -20.63 2.40
C GLU A 182 37.51 -21.83 3.38
N GLY A 183 37.41 -21.53 4.67
CA GLY A 183 37.20 -22.55 5.70
C GLY A 183 35.81 -23.17 5.67
N ASN A 184 35.70 -24.43 6.15
CA ASN A 184 34.39 -25.06 6.30
C ASN A 184 33.76 -24.64 7.63
N LEU A 185 32.45 -24.43 7.62
CA LEU A 185 31.70 -24.18 8.84
C LEU A 185 31.74 -25.39 9.75
N VAL A 186 32.28 -25.22 10.94
CA VAL A 186 32.45 -26.31 11.91
C VAL A 186 31.48 -26.23 13.08
N HIS A 187 30.96 -25.01 13.37
CA HIS A 187 29.98 -24.80 14.43
C HIS A 187 29.24 -23.46 14.23
N THR A 188 28.01 -23.37 14.80
CA THR A 188 27.16 -22.17 14.80
C THR A 188 26.76 -21.80 16.20
#